data_c9b5e93d5bcd9539e0074e4a4bd7e662
#
_entry.id   c9b5e93d5bcd9539e0074e4a4bd7e662
#
_cell.length_a   1.000
_cell.length_b   1.000
_cell.length_c   1.000
_cell.angle_alpha   90.00
_cell.angle_beta   90.00
_cell.angle_gamma   90.00
#
_symmetry.space_group_name_H-M   'P 1'
#
loop_
_entity.id
_entity.type
_entity.pdbx_description
1 polymer ?
#
loop_
_entity_poly.entity_id
_entity_poly.type
_entity_poly.pdbx_seq_one_letter_code
_entity_poly.pdbx_strand_id
1 'polypeptide(L)'
;MATNLGWRSIFIVSIILTILSMFLIKHTPETKAEPIGDQPTETKKFDVVGLIILVVSMLSINVIITQTSQFGLFSPFILGLIAIFVISLIIFVIYENKIKQPLVDFDIFKNKGYTGATISNFMLNGVAGGTLIVVNTFYQQKLDFNSQETGYISLTYLIAVLIMIRVGEMILQSLGPKRPLLLGSALTVIGLILLSLTFLPNAWYIASSVIGYLLFGTGLGVYATPSTDTAVAQAPDDKVGVASGVYKMASSLGNAFGVAISSTVYSVLAAQLNLTLGGFTGVMFNALIALLAFLSILFLIPKKQSNV
;
A
#
# COMPACT_ATOMS: atom_id res chain seq x y z
N MET A 1 1.10 10.21 -22.53
CA MET A 1 2.56 10.14 -22.79
C MET A 1 2.95 8.86 -23.51
N ALA A 2 2.67 7.69 -23.00
CA ALA A 2 3.05 6.43 -23.61
C ALA A 2 2.55 6.26 -25.04
N THR A 3 1.36 6.73 -25.37
CA THR A 3 0.71 6.65 -26.67
C THR A 3 1.35 7.56 -27.74
N ASN A 4 1.82 8.75 -27.36
CA ASN A 4 2.32 9.75 -28.32
C ASN A 4 3.85 9.87 -28.36
N LEU A 5 4.54 9.57 -27.24
CA LEU A 5 6.00 9.72 -27.09
C LEU A 5 6.71 8.39 -26.82
N GLY A 6 5.96 7.29 -26.81
CA GLY A 6 6.45 5.98 -26.43
C GLY A 6 6.66 5.79 -24.93
N TRP A 7 6.63 4.55 -24.45
CA TRP A 7 6.73 4.21 -23.02
C TRP A 7 8.07 4.66 -22.38
N ARG A 8 9.13 4.82 -23.18
CA ARG A 8 10.45 5.27 -22.71
C ARG A 8 10.45 6.71 -22.20
N SER A 9 9.53 7.57 -22.69
CA SER A 9 9.42 8.97 -22.26
C SER A 9 9.09 9.10 -20.78
N ILE A 10 8.42 8.12 -20.18
CA ILE A 10 8.08 8.10 -18.75
C ILE A 10 9.36 8.07 -17.89
N PHE A 11 10.36 7.28 -18.31
CA PHE A 11 11.64 7.22 -17.59
C PHE A 11 12.44 8.51 -17.72
N ILE A 12 12.41 9.17 -18.89
CA ILE A 12 13.08 10.47 -19.09
C ILE A 12 12.49 11.51 -18.16
N VAL A 13 11.17 11.61 -18.08
CA VAL A 13 10.47 12.55 -17.16
C VAL A 13 10.82 12.23 -15.70
N SER A 14 10.84 10.95 -15.33
CA SER A 14 11.22 10.52 -13.97
C SER A 14 12.65 10.93 -13.61
N ILE A 15 13.59 10.78 -14.54
CA ILE A 15 15.00 11.20 -14.35
C ILE A 15 15.08 12.72 -14.12
N ILE A 16 14.39 13.51 -14.94
CA ILE A 16 14.38 14.99 -14.81
C ILE A 16 13.82 15.38 -13.44
N LEU A 17 12.70 14.81 -13.01
CA LEU A 17 12.09 15.08 -11.71
C LEU A 17 13.00 14.65 -10.55
N THR A 18 13.71 13.52 -10.69
CA THR A 18 14.67 13.06 -9.69
C THR A 18 15.84 14.02 -9.54
N ILE A 19 16.42 14.50 -10.65
CA ILE A 19 17.51 15.47 -10.63
C ILE A 19 17.05 16.77 -9.99
N LEU A 20 15.84 17.25 -10.34
CA LEU A 20 15.26 18.45 -9.72
C LEU A 20 15.07 18.28 -8.21
N SER A 21 14.57 17.11 -7.77
CA SER A 21 14.42 16.79 -6.34
C SER A 21 15.75 16.79 -5.61
N MET A 22 16.81 16.21 -6.19
CA MET A 22 18.16 16.25 -5.61
C MET A 22 18.68 17.69 -5.45
N PHE A 23 18.40 18.56 -6.41
CA PHE A 23 18.78 19.98 -6.33
C PHE A 23 18.03 20.70 -5.21
N LEU A 24 16.74 20.45 -5.04
CA LEU A 24 15.92 21.05 -3.99
C LEU A 24 16.34 20.56 -2.59
N ILE A 25 16.63 19.27 -2.43
CA ILE A 25 17.08 18.70 -1.15
C ILE A 25 18.43 19.29 -0.74
N LYS A 26 19.36 19.51 -1.66
CA LYS A 26 20.68 20.08 -1.37
C LYS A 26 20.59 21.48 -0.74
N HIS A 27 19.50 22.21 -0.95
CA HIS A 27 19.28 23.55 -0.40
C HIS A 27 18.45 23.53 0.89
N THR A 28 18.03 22.34 1.36
CA THR A 28 17.31 22.23 2.62
C THR A 28 18.32 22.24 3.76
N PRO A 29 18.21 23.14 4.76
CA PRO A 29 19.12 23.17 5.88
C PRO A 29 19.04 21.84 6.63
N GLU A 30 20.18 21.18 6.82
CA GLU A 30 20.26 20.01 7.68
C GLU A 30 19.96 20.44 9.13
N THR A 31 18.84 20.01 9.66
CA THR A 31 18.60 20.08 11.10
C THR A 31 19.57 19.08 11.73
N LYS A 32 20.72 19.56 12.20
CA LYS A 32 21.60 18.73 13.03
C LYS A 32 20.77 18.27 14.23
N ALA A 33 20.47 16.99 14.29
CA ALA A 33 19.93 16.40 15.50
C ALA A 33 20.92 16.78 16.62
N GLU A 34 20.46 17.49 17.64
CA GLU A 34 21.28 17.76 18.82
C GLU A 34 21.73 16.39 19.34
N PRO A 35 23.01 16.20 19.63
CA PRO A 35 23.48 14.95 20.18
C PRO A 35 22.79 14.77 21.53
N ILE A 36 21.88 13.81 21.60
CA ILE A 36 21.27 13.37 22.86
C ILE A 36 22.38 12.69 23.64
N GLY A 37 23.06 13.47 24.51
CA GLY A 37 24.03 13.01 25.47
C GLY A 37 25.26 12.29 24.90
N ASP A 38 26.35 12.31 25.62
CA ASP A 38 27.64 11.64 25.37
C ASP A 38 27.56 10.10 25.37
N GLN A 39 26.61 9.52 24.64
CA GLN A 39 26.64 8.08 24.37
C GLN A 39 27.47 7.84 23.10
N PRO A 40 28.47 6.96 23.15
CA PRO A 40 29.25 6.58 21.97
C PRO A 40 28.23 6.09 20.92
N THR A 41 28.16 6.78 19.79
CA THR A 41 27.41 6.37 18.62
C THR A 41 28.01 5.06 18.12
N GLU A 42 27.57 3.93 18.67
CA GLU A 42 27.81 2.64 18.01
C GLU A 42 27.28 2.77 16.59
N THR A 43 28.17 2.65 15.62
CA THR A 43 27.80 2.64 14.22
C THR A 43 26.81 1.50 14.00
N LYS A 44 25.51 1.83 13.96
CA LYS A 44 24.44 0.83 13.73
C LYS A 44 24.71 0.17 12.39
N LYS A 45 25.16 -1.07 12.41
CA LYS A 45 25.39 -1.86 11.18
C LYS A 45 24.03 -2.26 10.61
N PHE A 46 23.81 -1.92 9.34
CA PHE A 46 22.60 -2.31 8.64
C PHE A 46 22.56 -3.84 8.46
N ASP A 47 21.44 -4.47 8.78
CA ASP A 47 21.24 -5.91 8.65
C ASP A 47 20.98 -6.33 7.20
N VAL A 48 22.06 -6.49 6.45
CA VAL A 48 22.01 -6.95 5.05
C VAL A 48 21.52 -8.40 4.95
N VAL A 49 21.84 -9.25 5.93
CA VAL A 49 21.47 -10.67 5.91
C VAL A 49 19.97 -10.82 6.11
N GLY A 50 19.40 -10.16 7.12
CA GLY A 50 17.95 -10.13 7.34
C GLY A 50 17.21 -9.57 6.13
N LEU A 51 17.73 -8.51 5.48
CA LEU A 51 17.16 -7.95 4.26
C LEU A 51 17.12 -8.98 3.13
N ILE A 52 18.21 -9.71 2.87
CA ILE A 52 18.25 -10.72 1.79
C ILE A 52 17.24 -11.83 2.06
N ILE A 53 17.17 -12.34 3.28
CA ILE A 53 16.22 -13.40 3.66
C ILE A 53 14.78 -12.91 3.47
N LEU A 54 14.47 -11.69 3.90
CA LEU A 54 13.16 -11.08 3.72
C LEU A 54 12.80 -10.92 2.23
N VAL A 55 13.73 -10.43 1.41
CA VAL A 55 13.52 -10.26 -0.05
C VAL A 55 13.24 -11.60 -0.71
N VAL A 56 14.00 -12.66 -0.38
CA VAL A 56 13.77 -14.02 -0.91
C VAL A 56 12.38 -14.51 -0.52
N SER A 57 11.98 -14.34 0.74
CA SER A 57 10.65 -14.73 1.21
C SER A 57 9.55 -13.99 0.46
N MET A 58 9.65 -12.65 0.33
CA MET A 58 8.63 -11.80 -0.30
C MET A 58 8.55 -12.03 -1.82
N LEU A 59 9.67 -12.25 -2.50
CA LEU A 59 9.67 -12.61 -3.92
C LEU A 59 9.04 -13.98 -4.14
N SER A 60 9.35 -14.96 -3.30
CA SER A 60 8.78 -16.31 -3.42
C SER A 60 7.26 -16.28 -3.32
N ILE A 61 6.68 -15.62 -2.31
CA ILE A 61 5.22 -15.54 -2.16
C ILE A 61 4.57 -14.74 -3.29
N ASN A 62 5.22 -13.68 -3.80
CA ASN A 62 4.70 -12.90 -4.92
C ASN A 62 4.64 -13.76 -6.20
N VAL A 63 5.70 -14.52 -6.50
CA VAL A 63 5.73 -15.43 -7.66
C VAL A 63 4.69 -16.55 -7.49
N ILE A 64 4.52 -17.12 -6.30
CA ILE A 64 3.47 -18.11 -6.04
C ILE A 64 2.10 -17.53 -6.42
N ILE A 65 1.74 -16.35 -5.91
CA ILE A 65 0.44 -15.72 -6.17
C ILE A 65 0.22 -15.49 -7.67
N THR A 66 1.22 -14.98 -8.37
CA THR A 66 1.08 -14.60 -9.80
C THR A 66 1.16 -15.78 -10.75
N GLN A 67 1.91 -16.82 -10.42
CA GLN A 67 2.19 -17.92 -11.33
C GLN A 67 1.35 -19.19 -11.07
N THR A 68 0.66 -19.27 -9.93
CA THR A 68 -0.17 -20.45 -9.60
C THR A 68 -1.27 -20.70 -10.64
N SER A 69 -1.83 -19.65 -11.26
CA SER A 69 -2.85 -19.79 -12.32
C SER A 69 -2.29 -20.44 -13.61
N GLN A 70 -1.00 -20.27 -13.89
CA GLN A 70 -0.35 -20.83 -15.09
C GLN A 70 0.19 -22.24 -14.85
N PHE A 71 0.87 -22.47 -13.76
CA PHE A 71 1.57 -23.73 -13.47
C PHE A 71 0.74 -24.72 -12.66
N GLY A 72 -0.33 -24.26 -11.98
CA GLY A 72 -1.10 -25.04 -11.05
C GLY A 72 -0.47 -25.11 -9.64
N LEU A 73 -1.32 -25.13 -8.61
CA LEU A 73 -0.90 -25.11 -7.20
C LEU A 73 0.01 -26.29 -6.81
N PHE A 74 -0.21 -27.46 -7.40
CA PHE A 74 0.54 -28.69 -7.10
C PHE A 74 1.72 -28.93 -8.03
N SER A 75 2.10 -28.00 -8.89
CA SER A 75 3.28 -28.16 -9.71
C SER A 75 4.57 -28.19 -8.87
N PRO A 76 5.60 -28.97 -9.27
CA PRO A 76 6.87 -29.01 -8.56
C PRO A 76 7.51 -27.62 -8.40
N PHE A 77 7.32 -26.74 -9.36
CA PHE A 77 7.80 -25.35 -9.32
C PHE A 77 7.13 -24.54 -8.20
N ILE A 78 5.80 -24.57 -8.11
CA ILE A 78 5.07 -23.83 -7.07
C ILE A 78 5.32 -24.43 -5.69
N LEU A 79 5.36 -25.78 -5.57
CA LEU A 79 5.69 -26.45 -4.30
C LEU A 79 7.11 -26.11 -3.83
N GLY A 80 8.08 -26.03 -4.75
CA GLY A 80 9.43 -25.57 -4.45
C GLY A 80 9.47 -24.13 -3.92
N LEU A 81 8.72 -23.22 -4.54
CA LEU A 81 8.60 -21.84 -4.07
C LEU A 81 7.91 -21.73 -2.71
N ILE A 82 6.88 -22.55 -2.45
CA ILE A 82 6.23 -22.61 -1.13
C ILE A 82 7.25 -23.06 -0.07
N ALA A 83 8.05 -24.08 -0.37
CA ALA A 83 9.10 -24.52 0.55
C ALA A 83 10.13 -23.41 0.81
N ILE A 84 10.61 -22.71 -0.24
CA ILE A 84 11.54 -21.58 -0.11
C ILE A 84 10.91 -20.48 0.74
N PHE A 85 9.65 -20.10 0.49
CA PHE A 85 8.94 -19.09 1.26
C PHE A 85 8.86 -19.45 2.75
N VAL A 86 8.39 -20.65 3.07
CA VAL A 86 8.23 -21.09 4.47
C VAL A 86 9.57 -21.17 5.18
N ILE A 87 10.58 -21.76 4.55
CA ILE A 87 11.91 -21.91 5.15
C ILE A 87 12.56 -20.53 5.36
N SER A 88 12.52 -19.65 4.35
CA SER A 88 13.10 -18.30 4.47
C SER A 88 12.38 -17.46 5.51
N LEU A 89 11.06 -17.56 5.62
CA LEU A 89 10.27 -16.85 6.64
C LEU A 89 10.62 -17.34 8.07
N ILE A 90 10.74 -18.65 8.26
CA ILE A 90 11.14 -19.23 9.55
C ILE A 90 12.55 -18.77 9.93
N ILE A 91 13.49 -18.85 8.97
CA ILE A 91 14.88 -18.39 9.19
C ILE A 91 14.90 -16.90 9.52
N PHE A 92 14.11 -16.07 8.80
CA PHE A 92 14.00 -14.63 9.04
C PHE A 92 13.57 -14.36 10.49
N VAL A 93 12.46 -14.96 10.94
CA VAL A 93 11.95 -14.74 12.29
C VAL A 93 12.95 -15.19 13.38
N ILE A 94 13.60 -16.36 13.19
CA ILE A 94 14.60 -16.86 14.15
C ILE A 94 15.84 -15.95 14.16
N TYR A 95 16.29 -15.49 13.01
CA TYR A 95 17.46 -14.64 12.86
C TYR A 95 17.24 -13.25 13.49
N GLU A 96 16.13 -12.58 13.16
CA GLU A 96 15.75 -11.27 13.68
C GLU A 96 15.61 -11.26 15.22
N ASN A 97 15.08 -12.34 15.80
CA ASN A 97 14.99 -12.45 17.26
C ASN A 97 16.33 -12.66 17.98
N LYS A 98 17.40 -12.97 17.25
CA LYS A 98 18.74 -13.24 17.83
C LYS A 98 19.74 -12.11 17.61
N ILE A 99 19.55 -11.31 16.59
CA ILE A 99 20.49 -10.23 16.26
C ILE A 99 20.29 -9.02 17.16
N LYS A 100 21.38 -8.32 17.50
CA LYS A 100 21.34 -7.14 18.38
C LYS A 100 20.70 -5.91 17.74
N GLN A 101 20.76 -5.80 16.42
CA GLN A 101 20.22 -4.69 15.64
C GLN A 101 19.35 -5.25 14.51
N PRO A 102 18.11 -5.69 14.80
CA PRO A 102 17.23 -6.29 13.83
C PRO A 102 16.71 -5.27 12.81
N LEU A 103 16.47 -5.73 11.58
CA LEU A 103 15.77 -4.96 10.55
C LEU A 103 14.32 -4.71 10.97
N VAL A 104 13.70 -5.73 11.57
CA VAL A 104 12.34 -5.69 12.10
C VAL A 104 12.36 -6.04 13.58
N ASP A 105 12.19 -5.04 14.44
CA ASP A 105 12.01 -5.27 15.86
C ASP A 105 10.54 -5.64 16.14
N PHE A 106 10.29 -6.91 16.42
CA PHE A 106 8.92 -7.40 16.67
C PHE A 106 8.29 -6.83 17.95
N ASP A 107 9.07 -6.28 18.87
CA ASP A 107 8.54 -5.68 20.09
C ASP A 107 7.71 -4.41 19.83
N ILE A 108 7.98 -3.69 18.73
CA ILE A 108 7.17 -2.54 18.34
C ILE A 108 5.71 -2.92 18.05
N PHE A 109 5.45 -4.15 17.63
CA PHE A 109 4.09 -4.65 17.38
C PHE A 109 3.29 -4.96 18.66
N LYS A 110 3.90 -4.93 19.84
CA LYS A 110 3.18 -4.99 21.12
C LYS A 110 2.32 -3.74 21.35
N ASN A 111 2.71 -2.61 20.75
CA ASN A 111 1.89 -1.41 20.76
C ASN A 111 0.73 -1.54 19.77
N LYS A 112 -0.50 -1.56 20.30
CA LYS A 112 -1.73 -1.73 19.50
C LYS A 112 -1.94 -0.59 18.51
N GLY A 113 -1.56 0.65 18.85
CA GLY A 113 -1.68 1.81 17.96
C GLY A 113 -0.76 1.68 16.75
N TYR A 114 0.51 1.34 16.97
CA TYR A 114 1.47 1.06 15.90
C TYR A 114 1.02 -0.09 15.01
N THR A 115 0.63 -1.21 15.63
CA THR A 115 0.17 -2.40 14.92
C THR A 115 -1.06 -2.11 14.06
N GLY A 116 -2.05 -1.39 14.61
CA GLY A 116 -3.24 -0.99 13.87
C GLY A 116 -2.93 -0.07 12.69
N ALA A 117 -2.04 0.91 12.87
CA ALA A 117 -1.59 1.79 11.79
C ALA A 117 -0.84 1.02 10.69
N THR A 118 0.06 0.12 11.08
CA THR A 118 0.88 -0.66 10.12
C THR A 118 0.04 -1.68 9.34
N ILE A 119 -0.86 -2.41 10.00
CA ILE A 119 -1.76 -3.38 9.34
C ILE A 119 -2.72 -2.65 8.40
N SER A 120 -3.37 -1.58 8.85
CA SER A 120 -4.28 -0.82 7.99
C SER A 120 -3.54 -0.19 6.80
N ASN A 121 -2.31 0.27 7.00
CA ASN A 121 -1.46 0.81 5.94
C ASN A 121 -1.07 -0.26 4.89
N PHE A 122 -0.68 -1.45 5.32
CA PHE A 122 -0.44 -2.60 4.44
C PHE A 122 -1.69 -2.90 3.59
N MET A 123 -2.85 -3.01 4.23
CA MET A 123 -4.11 -3.34 3.57
C MET A 123 -4.54 -2.24 2.58
N LEU A 124 -4.55 -0.96 2.99
CA LEU A 124 -5.02 0.14 2.14
C LEU A 124 -4.07 0.46 0.98
N ASN A 125 -2.76 0.27 1.14
CA ASN A 125 -1.84 0.34 0.00
C ASN A 125 -2.06 -0.82 -0.98
N GLY A 126 -2.35 -2.02 -0.47
CA GLY A 126 -2.74 -3.15 -1.30
C GLY A 126 -4.03 -2.89 -2.08
N VAL A 127 -5.02 -2.34 -1.41
CA VAL A 127 -6.28 -1.89 -2.03
C VAL A 127 -6.03 -0.84 -3.09
N ALA A 128 -5.13 0.12 -2.85
CA ALA A 128 -4.80 1.16 -3.83
C ALA A 128 -4.21 0.57 -5.12
N GLY A 129 -3.15 -0.23 -5.01
CA GLY A 129 -2.54 -0.88 -6.17
C GLY A 129 -3.47 -1.87 -6.88
N GLY A 130 -4.13 -2.73 -6.09
CA GLY A 130 -5.05 -3.75 -6.60
C GLY A 130 -6.25 -3.16 -7.34
N THR A 131 -6.84 -2.09 -6.82
CA THR A 131 -7.98 -1.43 -7.47
C THR A 131 -7.57 -0.79 -8.79
N LEU A 132 -6.45 -0.06 -8.80
CA LEU A 132 -5.99 0.60 -10.03
C LEU A 132 -5.72 -0.40 -11.14
N ILE A 133 -5.06 -1.53 -10.86
CA ILE A 133 -4.79 -2.54 -11.89
C ILE A 133 -6.08 -3.19 -12.41
N VAL A 134 -7.00 -3.58 -11.52
CA VAL A 134 -8.25 -4.24 -11.89
C VAL A 134 -9.13 -3.32 -12.73
N VAL A 135 -9.40 -2.09 -12.26
CA VAL A 135 -10.29 -1.16 -12.95
C VAL A 135 -9.70 -0.71 -14.30
N ASN A 136 -8.38 -0.42 -14.35
CA ASN A 136 -7.72 -0.05 -15.60
C ASN A 136 -7.74 -1.19 -16.62
N THR A 137 -7.52 -2.44 -16.18
CA THR A 137 -7.62 -3.62 -17.06
C THR A 137 -9.06 -3.83 -17.54
N PHE A 138 -10.03 -3.66 -16.66
CA PHE A 138 -11.45 -3.76 -17.02
C PHE A 138 -11.85 -2.72 -18.07
N TYR A 139 -11.43 -1.46 -17.93
CA TYR A 139 -11.67 -0.41 -18.92
C TYR A 139 -11.11 -0.78 -20.29
N GLN A 140 -9.88 -1.28 -20.34
CA GLN A 140 -9.22 -1.64 -21.57
C GLN A 140 -9.85 -2.87 -22.25
N GLN A 141 -10.24 -3.88 -21.47
CA GLN A 141 -10.76 -5.15 -22.01
C GLN A 141 -12.26 -5.14 -22.30
N LYS A 142 -13.05 -4.41 -21.49
CA LYS A 142 -14.53 -4.42 -21.60
C LYS A 142 -15.09 -3.20 -22.33
N LEU A 143 -14.46 -2.04 -22.15
CA LEU A 143 -14.92 -0.77 -22.71
C LEU A 143 -14.10 -0.33 -23.93
N ASP A 144 -13.08 -1.14 -24.32
CA ASP A 144 -12.15 -0.86 -25.42
C ASP A 144 -11.42 0.48 -25.29
N PHE A 145 -11.22 0.96 -24.05
CA PHE A 145 -10.50 2.20 -23.80
C PHE A 145 -9.01 2.02 -24.05
N ASN A 146 -8.40 3.01 -24.68
CA ASN A 146 -6.95 3.07 -24.76
C ASN A 146 -6.34 3.52 -23.41
N SER A 147 -5.02 3.35 -23.28
CA SER A 147 -4.29 3.69 -22.05
C SER A 147 -4.40 5.18 -21.66
N GLN A 148 -4.63 6.07 -22.63
CA GLN A 148 -4.77 7.51 -22.37
C GLN A 148 -6.15 7.83 -21.79
N GLU A 149 -7.20 7.28 -22.33
CA GLU A 149 -8.59 7.44 -21.84
C GLU A 149 -8.72 6.89 -20.42
N THR A 150 -8.20 5.68 -20.19
CA THR A 150 -8.14 5.09 -18.85
C THR A 150 -7.36 5.95 -17.87
N GLY A 151 -6.25 6.53 -18.32
CA GLY A 151 -5.44 7.46 -17.54
C GLY A 151 -6.19 8.73 -17.13
N TYR A 152 -7.00 9.31 -18.01
CA TYR A 152 -7.81 10.50 -17.67
C TYR A 152 -8.82 10.23 -16.56
N ILE A 153 -9.48 9.07 -16.57
CA ILE A 153 -10.41 8.69 -15.51
C ILE A 153 -9.64 8.47 -14.19
N SER A 154 -8.49 7.82 -14.25
CA SER A 154 -7.65 7.58 -13.06
C SER A 154 -7.05 8.88 -12.47
N LEU A 155 -6.92 9.97 -13.25
CA LEU A 155 -6.50 11.27 -12.72
C LEU A 155 -7.46 11.81 -11.65
N THR A 156 -8.73 11.46 -11.71
CA THR A 156 -9.73 11.84 -10.70
C THR A 156 -9.31 11.36 -9.30
N TYR A 157 -8.85 10.12 -9.22
CA TYR A 157 -8.30 9.55 -7.99
C TYR A 157 -7.07 10.32 -7.50
N LEU A 158 -6.10 10.57 -8.39
CA LEU A 158 -4.85 11.22 -8.03
C LEU A 158 -5.07 12.64 -7.52
N ILE A 159 -5.91 13.42 -8.20
CA ILE A 159 -6.26 14.80 -7.80
C ILE A 159 -6.94 14.79 -6.43
N ALA A 160 -7.89 13.87 -6.22
CA ALA A 160 -8.58 13.74 -4.94
C ALA A 160 -7.59 13.41 -3.80
N VAL A 161 -6.66 12.47 -4.00
CA VAL A 161 -5.61 12.14 -3.01
C VAL A 161 -4.79 13.37 -2.65
N LEU A 162 -4.26 14.09 -3.66
CA LEU A 162 -3.37 15.24 -3.44
C LEU A 162 -4.05 16.35 -2.63
N ILE A 163 -5.30 16.68 -2.94
CA ILE A 163 -6.06 17.70 -2.22
C ILE A 163 -6.37 17.23 -0.79
N MET A 164 -6.77 15.99 -0.63
CA MET A 164 -7.29 15.47 0.63
C MET A 164 -6.21 15.07 1.64
N ILE A 165 -4.95 14.93 1.25
CA ILE A 165 -3.83 14.76 2.18
C ILE A 165 -3.79 15.92 3.18
N ARG A 166 -3.94 17.16 2.71
CA ARG A 166 -3.94 18.34 3.58
C ARG A 166 -5.17 18.37 4.50
N VAL A 167 -6.33 17.98 3.99
CA VAL A 167 -7.56 17.89 4.80
C VAL A 167 -7.40 16.84 5.91
N GLY A 168 -6.81 15.70 5.59
CA GLY A 168 -6.51 14.65 6.57
C GLY A 168 -5.61 15.14 7.72
N GLU A 169 -4.57 15.92 7.38
CA GLU A 169 -3.69 16.56 8.37
C GLU A 169 -4.45 17.55 9.26
N MET A 170 -5.30 18.40 8.69
CA MET A 170 -6.11 19.36 9.46
C MET A 170 -7.07 18.64 10.43
N ILE A 171 -7.70 17.55 10.01
CA ILE A 171 -8.56 16.74 10.86
C ILE A 171 -7.75 16.07 11.98
N LEU A 172 -6.55 15.57 11.68
CA LEU A 172 -5.62 14.98 12.65
C LEU A 172 -5.31 15.99 13.77
N GLN A 173 -4.92 17.21 13.40
CA GLN A 173 -4.56 18.26 14.37
C GLN A 173 -5.74 18.69 15.25
N SER A 174 -6.97 18.69 14.72
CA SER A 174 -8.15 19.15 15.46
C SER A 174 -8.86 18.05 16.26
N LEU A 175 -8.92 16.84 15.73
CA LEU A 175 -9.77 15.75 16.25
C LEU A 175 -9.00 14.49 16.66
N GLY A 176 -7.67 14.52 16.56
CA GLY A 176 -6.80 13.37 16.84
C GLY A 176 -6.80 12.32 15.72
N PRO A 177 -5.93 11.27 15.85
CA PRO A 177 -5.61 10.38 14.74
C PRO A 177 -6.75 9.43 14.34
N LYS A 178 -7.52 8.93 15.28
CA LYS A 178 -8.52 7.88 15.01
C LYS A 178 -9.61 8.30 14.04
N ARG A 179 -10.08 9.56 14.14
CA ARG A 179 -11.20 10.06 13.33
C ARG A 179 -10.86 10.13 11.83
N PRO A 180 -9.77 10.78 11.40
CA PRO A 180 -9.45 10.83 9.98
C PRO A 180 -9.13 9.44 9.41
N LEU A 181 -8.53 8.53 10.20
CA LEU A 181 -8.28 7.16 9.78
C LEU A 181 -9.57 6.39 9.50
N LEU A 182 -10.57 6.50 10.37
CA LEU A 182 -11.88 5.87 10.17
C LEU A 182 -12.64 6.51 9.01
N LEU A 183 -12.67 7.85 8.93
CA LEU A 183 -13.33 8.55 7.82
C LEU A 183 -12.69 8.19 6.48
N GLY A 184 -11.35 8.20 6.41
CA GLY A 184 -10.62 7.87 5.19
C GLY A 184 -10.88 6.44 4.73
N SER A 185 -10.77 5.47 5.65
CA SER A 185 -11.05 4.06 5.30
C SER A 185 -12.51 3.79 4.95
N ALA A 186 -13.48 4.45 5.60
CA ALA A 186 -14.90 4.34 5.26
C ALA A 186 -15.20 4.89 3.86
N LEU A 187 -14.67 6.08 3.53
CA LEU A 187 -14.81 6.67 2.18
C LEU A 187 -14.16 5.79 1.11
N THR A 188 -13.01 5.17 1.43
CA THR A 188 -12.36 4.19 0.54
C THR A 188 -13.31 3.02 0.23
N VAL A 189 -13.96 2.43 1.26
CA VAL A 189 -14.92 1.32 1.07
C VAL A 189 -16.09 1.75 0.19
N ILE A 190 -16.67 2.93 0.45
CA ILE A 190 -17.81 3.44 -0.34
C ILE A 190 -17.39 3.67 -1.81
N GLY A 191 -16.21 4.27 -2.04
CA GLY A 191 -15.66 4.46 -3.37
C GLY A 191 -15.48 3.13 -4.13
N LEU A 192 -14.97 2.10 -3.45
CA LEU A 192 -14.82 0.77 -4.02
C LEU A 192 -16.14 0.09 -4.36
N ILE A 193 -17.18 0.27 -3.55
CA ILE A 193 -18.52 -0.24 -3.87
C ILE A 193 -19.03 0.40 -5.17
N LEU A 194 -18.85 1.70 -5.40
CA LEU A 194 -19.22 2.35 -6.64
C LEU A 194 -18.38 1.86 -7.83
N LEU A 195 -17.07 1.65 -7.64
CA LEU A 195 -16.18 1.11 -8.66
C LEU A 195 -16.51 -0.36 -9.03
N SER A 196 -17.14 -1.11 -8.12
CA SER A 196 -17.51 -2.50 -8.37
C SER A 196 -18.77 -2.68 -9.22
N LEU A 197 -19.53 -1.62 -9.53
CA LEU A 197 -20.80 -1.67 -10.27
C LEU A 197 -20.61 -1.93 -11.78
N THR A 198 -19.73 -2.84 -12.15
CA THR A 198 -19.32 -3.17 -13.51
C THR A 198 -20.45 -3.74 -14.39
N PHE A 199 -21.58 -4.11 -13.80
CA PHE A 199 -22.79 -4.60 -14.49
C PHE A 199 -23.69 -3.48 -15.04
N LEU A 200 -23.41 -2.22 -14.70
CA LEU A 200 -24.15 -1.08 -15.23
C LEU A 200 -23.86 -0.90 -16.73
N PRO A 201 -24.79 -0.28 -17.49
CA PRO A 201 -24.52 0.17 -18.86
C PRO A 201 -23.29 1.10 -18.89
N ASN A 202 -22.51 1.03 -19.97
CA ASN A 202 -21.19 1.68 -20.08
C ASN A 202 -21.17 3.14 -19.60
N ALA A 203 -22.14 3.97 -20.05
CA ALA A 203 -22.22 5.39 -19.66
C ALA A 203 -22.44 5.57 -18.15
N TRP A 204 -23.33 4.77 -17.55
CA TRP A 204 -23.61 4.82 -16.11
C TRP A 204 -22.44 4.27 -15.27
N TYR A 205 -21.76 3.24 -15.78
CA TYR A 205 -20.56 2.72 -15.13
C TYR A 205 -19.43 3.75 -15.12
N ILE A 206 -19.19 4.46 -16.24
CA ILE A 206 -18.19 5.52 -16.30
C ILE A 206 -18.52 6.63 -15.29
N ALA A 207 -19.77 7.09 -15.23
CA ALA A 207 -20.19 8.09 -14.26
C ALA A 207 -20.00 7.62 -12.80
N SER A 208 -20.46 6.39 -12.51
CA SER A 208 -20.28 5.77 -11.19
C SER A 208 -18.81 5.64 -10.81
N SER A 209 -17.94 5.26 -11.75
CA SER A 209 -16.53 5.07 -11.48
C SER A 209 -15.76 6.37 -11.30
N VAL A 210 -16.14 7.47 -11.97
CA VAL A 210 -15.57 8.80 -11.69
C VAL A 210 -15.88 9.21 -10.25
N ILE A 211 -17.14 9.06 -9.80
CA ILE A 211 -17.53 9.32 -8.42
C ILE A 211 -16.81 8.35 -7.45
N GLY A 212 -16.74 7.08 -7.84
CA GLY A 212 -16.03 6.05 -7.08
C GLY A 212 -14.55 6.38 -6.88
N TYR A 213 -13.85 6.81 -7.92
CA TYR A 213 -12.45 7.25 -7.85
C TYR A 213 -12.27 8.53 -7.02
N LEU A 214 -13.21 9.49 -7.09
CA LEU A 214 -13.20 10.66 -6.22
C LEU A 214 -13.29 10.26 -4.74
N LEU A 215 -14.24 9.42 -4.37
CA LEU A 215 -14.41 8.96 -2.99
C LEU A 215 -13.24 8.09 -2.52
N PHE A 216 -12.78 7.19 -3.38
CA PHE A 216 -11.62 6.33 -3.13
C PHE A 216 -10.34 7.15 -2.89
N GLY A 217 -10.08 8.14 -3.75
CA GLY A 217 -8.94 9.04 -3.59
C GLY A 217 -9.07 9.96 -2.38
N THR A 218 -10.27 10.50 -2.13
CA THR A 218 -10.58 11.27 -0.92
C THR A 218 -10.29 10.45 0.33
N GLY A 219 -10.74 9.20 0.36
CA GLY A 219 -10.53 8.29 1.48
C GLY A 219 -9.06 8.05 1.75
N LEU A 220 -8.29 7.68 0.74
CA LEU A 220 -6.86 7.42 0.86
C LEU A 220 -6.07 8.70 1.20
N GLY A 221 -6.45 9.85 0.63
CA GLY A 221 -5.82 11.14 0.94
C GLY A 221 -6.01 11.54 2.40
N VAL A 222 -7.25 11.46 2.91
CA VAL A 222 -7.55 11.75 4.33
C VAL A 222 -6.84 10.78 5.27
N TYR A 223 -6.63 9.53 4.85
CA TYR A 223 -5.96 8.50 5.63
C TYR A 223 -4.43 8.66 5.69
N ALA A 224 -3.79 9.14 4.64
CA ALA A 224 -2.35 9.00 4.41
C ALA A 224 -1.47 9.62 5.51
N THR A 225 -1.62 10.93 5.78
CA THR A 225 -0.83 11.64 6.82
C THR A 225 -1.15 11.15 8.23
N PRO A 226 -2.43 11.03 8.66
CA PRO A 226 -2.75 10.52 9.99
C PRO A 226 -2.22 9.11 10.27
N SER A 227 -2.15 8.25 9.27
CA SER A 227 -1.63 6.89 9.42
C SER A 227 -0.12 6.88 9.69
N THR A 228 0.63 7.66 8.92
CA THR A 228 2.08 7.79 9.10
C THR A 228 2.41 8.41 10.46
N ASP A 229 1.72 9.50 10.81
CA ASP A 229 1.87 10.18 12.10
C ASP A 229 1.57 9.24 13.28
N THR A 230 0.47 8.49 13.20
CA THR A 230 0.11 7.50 14.24
C THR A 230 1.19 6.44 14.41
N ALA A 231 1.76 5.91 13.33
CA ALA A 231 2.80 4.90 13.41
C ALA A 231 4.08 5.46 14.05
N VAL A 232 4.49 6.67 13.67
CA VAL A 232 5.69 7.32 14.22
C VAL A 232 5.49 7.69 15.69
N ALA A 233 4.35 8.31 16.04
CA ALA A 233 4.05 8.75 17.39
C ALA A 233 3.81 7.61 18.40
N GLN A 234 3.56 6.39 17.93
CA GLN A 234 3.37 5.21 18.77
C GLN A 234 4.64 4.34 18.88
N ALA A 235 5.70 4.73 18.18
CA ALA A 235 6.99 4.05 18.28
C ALA A 235 7.76 4.55 19.49
N PRO A 236 8.55 3.69 20.18
CA PRO A 236 9.51 4.14 21.19
C PRO A 236 10.54 5.12 20.59
N ASP A 237 10.95 6.15 21.34
CA ASP A 237 11.83 7.21 20.86
C ASP A 237 13.16 6.69 20.28
N ASP A 238 13.72 5.66 20.90
CA ASP A 238 14.96 4.99 20.47
C ASP A 238 14.80 4.13 19.21
N LYS A 239 13.55 3.81 18.80
CA LYS A 239 13.19 2.90 17.69
C LYS A 239 12.39 3.57 16.56
N VAL A 240 12.19 4.88 16.58
CA VAL A 240 11.41 5.62 15.57
C VAL A 240 11.89 5.35 14.15
N GLY A 241 13.22 5.28 13.93
CA GLY A 241 13.79 4.99 12.61
C GLY A 241 13.42 3.60 12.09
N VAL A 242 13.55 2.56 12.94
CA VAL A 242 13.17 1.18 12.60
C VAL A 242 11.67 1.07 12.37
N ALA A 243 10.87 1.65 13.26
CA ALA A 243 9.41 1.64 13.16
C ALA A 243 8.92 2.32 11.86
N SER A 244 9.49 3.47 11.51
CA SER A 244 9.19 4.16 10.25
C SER A 244 9.59 3.33 9.03
N GLY A 245 10.75 2.66 9.07
CA GLY A 245 11.20 1.76 8.02
C GLY A 245 10.25 0.58 7.81
N VAL A 246 9.86 -0.11 8.89
CA VAL A 246 8.89 -1.22 8.87
C VAL A 246 7.53 -0.76 8.36
N TYR A 247 7.04 0.40 8.80
CA TYR A 247 5.78 0.98 8.31
C TYR A 247 5.82 1.25 6.79
N LYS A 248 6.92 1.82 6.27
CA LYS A 248 7.10 2.05 4.82
C LYS A 248 7.26 0.76 4.03
N MET A 249 7.96 -0.22 4.59
CA MET A 249 8.06 -1.57 4.03
C MET A 249 6.66 -2.21 3.93
N ALA A 250 5.84 -2.11 4.98
CA ALA A 250 4.46 -2.59 4.95
C ALA A 250 3.64 -1.92 3.83
N SER A 251 3.79 -0.61 3.57
CA SER A 251 3.16 0.07 2.44
C SER A 251 3.53 -0.55 1.10
N SER A 252 4.83 -0.74 0.86
CA SER A 252 5.34 -1.26 -0.41
C SER A 252 4.95 -2.71 -0.64
N LEU A 253 5.06 -3.55 0.40
CA LEU A 253 4.62 -4.95 0.35
C LEU A 253 3.11 -5.06 0.16
N GLY A 254 2.34 -4.26 0.88
CA GLY A 254 0.89 -4.18 0.71
C GLY A 254 0.52 -3.90 -0.73
N ASN A 255 1.13 -2.88 -1.35
CA ASN A 255 0.90 -2.54 -2.75
C ASN A 255 1.25 -3.70 -3.69
N ALA A 256 2.43 -4.32 -3.52
CA ALA A 256 2.85 -5.44 -4.36
C ALA A 256 1.89 -6.64 -4.27
N PHE A 257 1.50 -7.05 -3.06
CA PHE A 257 0.54 -8.12 -2.86
C PHE A 257 -0.86 -7.76 -3.36
N GLY A 258 -1.30 -6.53 -3.12
CA GLY A 258 -2.58 -6.05 -3.60
C GLY A 258 -2.69 -6.12 -5.11
N VAL A 259 -1.69 -5.67 -5.84
CA VAL A 259 -1.61 -5.79 -7.31
C VAL A 259 -1.64 -7.26 -7.72
N ALA A 260 -0.79 -8.11 -7.13
CA ALA A 260 -0.67 -9.52 -7.50
C ALA A 260 -1.98 -10.29 -7.25
N ILE A 261 -2.56 -10.17 -6.06
CA ILE A 261 -3.77 -10.91 -5.68
C ILE A 261 -4.98 -10.40 -6.48
N SER A 262 -5.17 -9.07 -6.54
CA SER A 262 -6.34 -8.49 -7.22
C SER A 262 -6.32 -8.76 -8.72
N SER A 263 -5.16 -8.68 -9.39
CA SER A 263 -5.04 -9.03 -10.80
C SER A 263 -5.29 -10.52 -11.06
N THR A 264 -4.85 -11.40 -10.15
CA THR A 264 -5.12 -12.84 -10.24
C THR A 264 -6.60 -13.14 -10.06
N VAL A 265 -7.26 -12.57 -9.04
CA VAL A 265 -8.71 -12.72 -8.81
C VAL A 265 -9.49 -12.25 -10.03
N TYR A 266 -9.15 -11.06 -10.56
CA TYR A 266 -9.75 -10.54 -11.77
C TYR A 266 -9.57 -11.48 -12.97
N SER A 267 -8.33 -11.87 -13.27
CA SER A 267 -8.01 -12.64 -14.46
C SER A 267 -8.63 -14.03 -14.45
N VAL A 268 -8.61 -14.74 -13.33
CA VAL A 268 -9.21 -16.06 -13.19
C VAL A 268 -10.72 -16.01 -13.39
N LEU A 269 -11.40 -15.07 -12.73
CA LEU A 269 -12.85 -14.97 -12.80
C LEU A 269 -13.34 -14.36 -14.12
N ALA A 270 -12.58 -13.47 -14.73
CA ALA A 270 -12.85 -12.95 -16.06
C ALA A 270 -12.75 -14.05 -17.13
N ALA A 271 -11.77 -14.96 -17.01
CA ALA A 271 -11.59 -16.08 -17.93
C ALA A 271 -12.64 -17.18 -17.72
N GLN A 272 -13.01 -17.48 -16.48
CA GLN A 272 -13.97 -18.57 -16.18
C GLN A 272 -15.43 -18.17 -16.37
N LEU A 273 -15.78 -16.92 -16.12
CA LEU A 273 -17.15 -16.42 -16.15
C LEU A 273 -17.33 -15.38 -17.26
N ASN A 274 -16.96 -14.13 -17.02
CA ASN A 274 -16.91 -13.03 -17.98
C ASN A 274 -16.19 -11.81 -17.38
N LEU A 275 -15.86 -10.85 -18.25
CA LEU A 275 -15.14 -9.62 -17.82
C LEU A 275 -15.89 -8.81 -16.77
N THR A 276 -17.23 -8.75 -16.86
CA THR A 276 -18.08 -8.00 -15.92
C THR A 276 -17.99 -8.59 -14.52
N LEU A 277 -18.14 -9.90 -14.37
CA LEU A 277 -18.01 -10.57 -13.09
C LEU A 277 -16.57 -10.56 -12.56
N GLY A 278 -15.57 -10.69 -13.44
CA GLY A 278 -14.17 -10.52 -13.08
C GLY A 278 -13.90 -9.13 -12.48
N GLY A 279 -14.39 -8.08 -13.14
CA GLY A 279 -14.29 -6.70 -12.65
C GLY A 279 -14.99 -6.50 -11.30
N PHE A 280 -16.25 -6.94 -11.20
CA PHE A 280 -17.01 -6.88 -9.96
C PHE A 280 -16.28 -7.56 -8.80
N THR A 281 -15.87 -8.80 -8.97
CA THR A 281 -15.25 -9.60 -7.90
C THR A 281 -13.86 -9.09 -7.53
N GLY A 282 -13.05 -8.66 -8.52
CA GLY A 282 -11.73 -8.09 -8.25
C GLY A 282 -11.79 -6.80 -7.44
N VAL A 283 -12.75 -5.90 -7.74
CA VAL A 283 -12.94 -4.67 -6.96
C VAL A 283 -13.62 -4.96 -5.61
N MET A 284 -14.59 -5.86 -5.56
CA MET A 284 -15.27 -6.24 -4.32
C MET A 284 -14.32 -6.93 -3.33
N PHE A 285 -13.36 -7.72 -3.83
CA PHE A 285 -12.28 -8.26 -3.01
C PHE A 285 -11.49 -7.12 -2.33
N ASN A 286 -11.12 -6.08 -3.07
CA ASN A 286 -10.45 -4.91 -2.50
C ASN A 286 -11.33 -4.16 -1.50
N ALA A 287 -12.66 -4.09 -1.73
CA ALA A 287 -13.60 -3.50 -0.78
C ALA A 287 -13.64 -4.27 0.55
N LEU A 288 -13.59 -5.60 0.50
CA LEU A 288 -13.48 -6.44 1.71
C LEU A 288 -12.18 -6.19 2.47
N ILE A 289 -11.05 -6.09 1.77
CA ILE A 289 -9.76 -5.77 2.41
C ILE A 289 -9.78 -4.35 3.03
N ALA A 290 -10.39 -3.37 2.35
CA ALA A 290 -10.56 -2.02 2.91
C ALA A 290 -11.47 -2.01 4.16
N LEU A 291 -12.52 -2.84 4.18
CA LEU A 291 -13.37 -3.05 5.36
C LEU A 291 -12.58 -3.68 6.51
N LEU A 292 -11.73 -4.66 6.25
CA LEU A 292 -10.83 -5.22 7.27
C LEU A 292 -9.84 -4.19 7.79
N ALA A 293 -9.32 -3.30 6.93
CA ALA A 293 -8.50 -2.17 7.35
C ALA A 293 -9.26 -1.21 8.25
N PHE A 294 -10.51 -0.87 7.90
CA PHE A 294 -11.40 -0.06 8.75
C PHE A 294 -11.62 -0.70 10.12
N LEU A 295 -11.91 -2.01 10.18
CA LEU A 295 -12.07 -2.74 11.43
C LEU A 295 -10.77 -2.77 12.25
N SER A 296 -9.63 -2.95 11.62
CA SER A 296 -8.32 -2.86 12.29
C SER A 296 -8.12 -1.51 12.97
N ILE A 297 -8.45 -0.40 12.30
CA ILE A 297 -8.39 0.95 12.87
C ILE A 297 -9.38 1.09 14.04
N LEU A 298 -10.59 0.59 13.88
CA LEU A 298 -11.64 0.69 14.86
C LEU A 298 -11.25 0.03 16.20
N PHE A 299 -10.66 -1.17 16.13
CA PHE A 299 -10.36 -1.99 17.29
C PHE A 299 -8.96 -1.77 17.87
N LEU A 300 -7.94 -1.53 17.03
CA LEU A 300 -6.56 -1.45 17.48
C LEU A 300 -6.11 -0.03 17.81
N ILE A 301 -6.62 1.01 17.11
CA ILE A 301 -6.15 2.37 17.33
C ILE A 301 -6.92 3.01 18.49
N PRO A 302 -6.23 3.51 19.55
CA PRO A 302 -6.88 4.15 20.68
C PRO A 302 -7.51 5.50 20.29
N LYS A 303 -8.56 5.91 21.02
CA LYS A 303 -9.26 7.19 20.78
C LYS A 303 -8.41 8.42 21.13
N LYS A 304 -7.48 8.28 22.05
CA LYS A 304 -6.60 9.34 22.56
C LYS A 304 -5.17 8.82 22.48
N GLN A 305 -4.25 9.62 21.96
CA GLN A 305 -2.83 9.31 22.15
C GLN A 305 -2.59 9.34 23.66
N SER A 306 -2.11 8.25 24.24
CA SER A 306 -1.56 8.31 25.59
C SER A 306 -0.28 9.13 25.46
N ASN A 307 -0.29 10.35 25.98
CA ASN A 307 0.94 11.06 26.24
C ASN A 307 1.75 10.17 27.21
N VAL A 308 2.76 9.50 26.69
CA VAL A 308 3.81 8.88 27.50
C VAL A 308 4.91 9.88 27.65
#